data_d585a291d38d64be2924b0ab8015dd03
#
_entry.id   d585a291d38d64be2924b0ab8015dd03
#
_cell.length_a   1.000
_cell.length_b   1.000
_cell.length_c   1.000
_cell.angle_alpha   90.00
_cell.angle_beta   90.00
_cell.angle_gamma   90.00
#
_symmetry.space_group_name_H-M   'P 1'
#
loop_
_entity.id
_entity.type
_entity.pdbx_description
1 polymer ?
#
loop_
_entity_poly.entity_id
_entity_poly.type
_entity_poly.pdbx_seq_one_letter_code
_entity_poly.pdbx_strand_id
1 'polypeptide(L)'
;MTEGGAGEIIRAEGLTAAYGGRDGKPALLDISFKAASGERIALMGANGAGKSTLLFVLSGVIPPLEGSLAVNGIPLGGKNLRELRKTAGLVFQNPDDQIFMPTVEDDVSFGPRNYGEGGEETGERVRKTLEALGIGNLAKRLAHHLSGGEKRLVALAGILVMEPALLLLDEPLAFLDTAARRRLLAVLSGLSQTMIIATHDADLARTLCRRCILLQEGRIRADGPVDQVLADGARLEEWGL
;
A
#
# COMPACT_ATOMS: atom_id res chain seq x y z
N MET A 1 -9.24 20.13 20.86
CA MET A 1 -7.83 20.21 20.42
C MET A 1 -7.16 18.96 20.95
N THR A 2 -7.11 17.90 20.15
CA THR A 2 -6.48 16.63 20.48
C THR A 2 -5.02 16.72 20.05
N GLU A 3 -4.11 16.54 21.00
CA GLU A 3 -2.68 16.41 20.76
C GLU A 3 -2.41 15.24 19.80
N GLY A 4 -2.32 15.52 18.50
CA GLY A 4 -1.71 14.64 17.54
C GLY A 4 -0.20 14.65 17.81
N GLY A 5 0.33 13.60 18.45
CA GLY A 5 1.75 13.47 18.69
C GLY A 5 2.50 13.60 17.37
N ALA A 6 3.54 14.44 17.34
CA ALA A 6 4.43 14.60 16.21
C ALA A 6 4.94 13.21 15.81
N GLY A 7 4.48 12.69 14.66
CA GLY A 7 4.92 11.42 14.10
C GLY A 7 3.87 10.33 13.84
N GLU A 8 2.58 10.50 14.24
CA GLU A 8 1.55 9.49 13.93
C GLU A 8 1.02 9.69 12.51
N ILE A 9 1.14 8.66 11.66
CA ILE A 9 0.65 8.67 10.26
C ILE A 9 -0.68 7.94 10.11
N ILE A 10 -0.95 6.92 10.93
CA ILE A 10 -2.21 6.18 10.92
C ILE A 10 -2.74 6.10 12.33
N ARG A 11 -4.04 6.41 12.47
CA ARG A 11 -4.85 6.11 13.64
C ARG A 11 -6.11 5.39 13.18
N ALA A 12 -6.22 4.11 13.50
CA ALA A 12 -7.36 3.26 13.26
C ALA A 12 -7.97 2.83 14.59
N GLU A 13 -9.26 3.03 14.78
CA GLU A 13 -9.96 2.73 16.04
C GLU A 13 -11.28 2.02 15.74
N GLY A 14 -11.39 0.74 16.14
CA GLY A 14 -12.61 -0.06 16.04
C GLY A 14 -13.12 -0.27 14.62
N LEU A 15 -12.25 -0.32 13.61
CA LEU A 15 -12.67 -0.40 12.22
C LEU A 15 -13.35 -1.74 11.93
N THR A 16 -14.59 -1.69 11.48
CA THR A 16 -15.34 -2.82 10.90
C THR A 16 -15.65 -2.48 9.45
N ALA A 17 -15.38 -3.41 8.52
CA ALA A 17 -15.63 -3.18 7.10
C ALA A 17 -16.11 -4.46 6.39
N ALA A 18 -16.96 -4.29 5.37
CA ALA A 18 -17.49 -5.36 4.55
C ALA A 18 -17.55 -4.95 3.08
N TYR A 19 -17.45 -5.92 2.17
CA TYR A 19 -17.83 -5.74 0.78
C TYR A 19 -19.36 -5.78 0.67
N GLY A 20 -19.95 -4.88 -0.14
CA GLY A 20 -21.40 -4.79 -0.27
C GLY A 20 -22.10 -4.00 0.85
N GLY A 21 -21.34 -3.28 1.67
CA GLY A 21 -21.89 -2.43 2.72
C GLY A 21 -22.45 -3.24 3.91
N ARG A 22 -23.52 -2.75 4.53
CA ARG A 22 -24.08 -3.35 5.77
C ARG A 22 -24.66 -4.74 5.61
N ASP A 23 -25.06 -5.13 4.40
CA ASP A 23 -25.62 -6.45 4.11
C ASP A 23 -24.52 -7.49 3.79
N GLY A 24 -23.28 -7.06 3.65
CA GLY A 24 -22.13 -7.91 3.38
C GLY A 24 -21.59 -8.60 4.63
N LYS A 25 -20.97 -9.79 4.44
CA LYS A 25 -20.19 -10.42 5.52
C LYS A 25 -19.00 -9.53 5.88
N PRO A 26 -18.79 -9.19 7.16
CA PRO A 26 -17.65 -8.41 7.57
C PRO A 26 -16.33 -9.09 7.20
N ALA A 27 -15.43 -8.35 6.54
CA ALA A 27 -14.08 -8.79 6.21
C ALA A 27 -13.04 -8.24 7.21
N LEU A 28 -13.41 -7.16 7.93
CA LEU A 28 -12.64 -6.62 9.05
C LEU A 28 -13.59 -6.44 10.23
N LEU A 29 -13.10 -6.75 11.43
CA LEU A 29 -13.86 -6.76 12.67
C LEU A 29 -13.04 -6.11 13.80
N ASP A 30 -13.40 -4.90 14.21
CA ASP A 30 -12.83 -4.20 15.37
C ASP A 30 -11.29 -4.03 15.26
N ILE A 31 -10.82 -3.54 14.12
CA ILE A 31 -9.41 -3.30 13.87
C ILE A 31 -8.97 -1.97 14.51
N SER A 32 -8.02 -2.06 15.43
CA SER A 32 -7.44 -0.90 16.09
C SER A 32 -5.92 -0.98 16.09
N PHE A 33 -5.25 0.01 15.52
CA PHE A 33 -3.79 0.17 15.57
C PHE A 33 -3.38 1.58 15.24
N LYS A 34 -2.12 1.91 15.55
CA LYS A 34 -1.47 3.18 15.19
C LYS A 34 -0.17 2.87 14.46
N ALA A 35 0.23 3.76 13.56
CA ALA A 35 1.53 3.72 12.92
C ALA A 35 2.22 5.07 12.99
N ALA A 36 3.52 5.06 13.22
CA ALA A 36 4.36 6.26 13.22
C ALA A 36 4.83 6.62 11.79
N SER A 37 5.15 7.88 11.55
CA SER A 37 5.75 8.32 10.30
C SER A 37 7.10 7.64 10.07
N GLY A 38 7.34 7.15 8.84
CA GLY A 38 8.55 6.39 8.48
C GLY A 38 8.54 4.92 8.93
N GLU A 39 7.50 4.47 9.63
CA GLU A 39 7.38 3.07 10.05
C GLU A 39 7.08 2.16 8.85
N ARG A 40 7.67 0.96 8.86
CA ARG A 40 7.43 -0.10 7.86
C ARG A 40 6.81 -1.29 8.56
N ILE A 41 5.57 -1.60 8.21
CA ILE A 41 4.75 -2.62 8.84
C ILE A 41 4.44 -3.72 7.84
N ALA A 42 4.75 -4.96 8.18
CA ALA A 42 4.25 -6.13 7.46
C ALA A 42 2.83 -6.45 7.96
N LEU A 43 1.90 -6.53 7.02
CA LEU A 43 0.54 -6.98 7.28
C LEU A 43 0.43 -8.43 6.80
N MET A 44 0.43 -9.37 7.72
CA MET A 44 0.49 -10.80 7.41
C MET A 44 -0.80 -11.53 7.78
N GLY A 45 -0.97 -12.75 7.29
CA GLY A 45 -2.14 -13.60 7.53
C GLY A 45 -2.49 -14.42 6.30
N ALA A 46 -3.31 -15.45 6.48
CA ALA A 46 -3.77 -16.33 5.41
C ALA A 46 -4.53 -15.57 4.29
N ASN A 47 -4.73 -16.25 3.16
CA ASN A 47 -5.62 -15.74 2.12
C ASN A 47 -7.05 -15.59 2.68
N GLY A 48 -7.68 -14.45 2.42
CA GLY A 48 -8.99 -14.11 2.98
C GLY A 48 -8.98 -13.58 4.42
N ALA A 49 -7.81 -13.40 5.07
CA ALA A 49 -7.72 -12.84 6.43
C ALA A 49 -8.16 -11.38 6.55
N GLY A 50 -8.31 -10.65 5.43
CA GLY A 50 -8.72 -9.25 5.40
C GLY A 50 -7.60 -8.25 5.04
N LYS A 51 -6.41 -8.73 4.64
CA LYS A 51 -5.26 -7.86 4.33
C LYS A 51 -5.57 -6.79 3.27
N SER A 52 -5.98 -7.19 2.08
CA SER A 52 -6.33 -6.26 0.99
C SER A 52 -7.50 -5.35 1.39
N THR A 53 -8.47 -5.88 2.14
CA THR A 53 -9.60 -5.07 2.65
C THR A 53 -9.09 -3.96 3.57
N LEU A 54 -8.14 -4.26 4.47
CA LEU A 54 -7.56 -3.23 5.33
C LEU A 54 -6.82 -2.17 4.50
N LEU A 55 -6.03 -2.56 3.49
CA LEU A 55 -5.38 -1.60 2.59
C LEU A 55 -6.41 -0.72 1.86
N PHE A 56 -7.53 -1.30 1.40
CA PHE A 56 -8.61 -0.56 0.74
C PHE A 56 -9.32 0.42 1.68
N VAL A 57 -9.49 0.06 2.95
CA VAL A 57 -10.04 0.99 3.96
C VAL A 57 -9.06 2.12 4.24
N LEU A 58 -7.76 1.82 4.42
CA LEU A 58 -6.72 2.82 4.69
C LEU A 58 -6.54 3.81 3.52
N SER A 59 -6.75 3.37 2.28
CA SER A 59 -6.71 4.22 1.08
C SER A 59 -8.04 4.94 0.78
N GLY A 60 -9.09 4.68 1.56
CA GLY A 60 -10.42 5.26 1.36
C GLY A 60 -11.14 4.72 0.11
N VAL A 61 -10.80 3.52 -0.37
CA VAL A 61 -11.55 2.81 -1.44
C VAL A 61 -12.82 2.20 -0.87
N ILE A 62 -12.71 1.55 0.31
CA ILE A 62 -13.85 0.99 1.03
C ILE A 62 -14.09 1.84 2.29
N PRO A 63 -15.28 2.43 2.48
CA PRO A 63 -15.63 3.09 3.73
C PRO A 63 -15.83 2.05 4.84
N PRO A 64 -15.37 2.33 6.08
CA PRO A 64 -15.70 1.48 7.21
C PRO A 64 -17.20 1.58 7.53
N LEU A 65 -17.74 0.50 8.06
CA LEU A 65 -19.12 0.45 8.61
C LEU A 65 -19.17 1.03 10.01
N GLU A 66 -18.11 0.80 10.78
CA GLU A 66 -17.94 1.26 12.16
C GLU A 66 -16.50 1.67 12.40
N GLY A 67 -16.28 2.44 13.46
CA GLY A 67 -14.98 2.91 13.88
C GLY A 67 -14.55 4.22 13.21
N SER A 68 -13.31 4.59 13.43
CA SER A 68 -12.72 5.82 12.86
C SER A 68 -11.33 5.54 12.29
N LEU A 69 -10.98 6.29 11.23
CA LEU A 69 -9.67 6.28 10.62
C LEU A 69 -9.21 7.70 10.34
N ALA A 70 -7.96 7.98 10.69
CA ALA A 70 -7.24 9.15 10.21
C ALA A 70 -5.89 8.73 9.62
N VAL A 71 -5.53 9.32 8.48
CA VAL A 71 -4.23 9.15 7.83
C VAL A 71 -3.56 10.51 7.70
N ASN A 72 -2.36 10.65 8.25
CA ASN A 72 -1.63 11.93 8.32
C ASN A 72 -2.49 13.07 8.90
N GLY A 73 -3.27 12.76 9.95
CA GLY A 73 -4.22 13.69 10.55
C GLY A 73 -5.49 13.95 9.75
N ILE A 74 -5.64 13.41 8.54
CA ILE A 74 -6.82 13.56 7.69
C ILE A 74 -7.84 12.48 8.05
N PRO A 75 -9.01 12.84 8.61
CA PRO A 75 -10.03 11.84 8.93
C PRO A 75 -10.68 11.29 7.65
N LEU A 76 -10.90 9.97 7.61
CA LEU A 76 -11.59 9.31 6.51
C LEU A 76 -13.06 9.72 6.50
N GLY A 77 -13.52 10.23 5.37
CA GLY A 77 -14.93 10.48 5.11
C GLY A 77 -15.23 11.82 4.47
N GLY A 78 -16.41 11.94 3.89
CA GLY A 78 -16.97 13.18 3.35
C GLY A 78 -16.04 13.93 2.38
N LYS A 79 -15.78 15.19 2.70
CA LYS A 79 -15.01 16.11 1.85
C LYS A 79 -13.50 15.79 1.83
N ASN A 80 -12.99 15.02 2.78
CA ASN A 80 -11.56 14.75 2.95
C ASN A 80 -11.06 13.58 2.10
N LEU A 81 -11.96 12.82 1.47
CA LEU A 81 -11.60 11.60 0.74
C LEU A 81 -10.57 11.84 -0.38
N ARG A 82 -10.69 12.97 -1.08
CA ARG A 82 -9.75 13.34 -2.15
C ARG A 82 -8.34 13.58 -1.60
N GLU A 83 -8.22 14.29 -0.50
CA GLU A 83 -6.96 14.59 0.16
C GLU A 83 -6.33 13.33 0.77
N LEU A 84 -7.13 12.50 1.43
CA LEU A 84 -6.70 11.22 1.97
C LEU A 84 -6.12 10.32 0.88
N ARG A 85 -6.78 10.22 -0.28
CA ARG A 85 -6.30 9.42 -1.43
C ARG A 85 -5.02 9.97 -2.06
N LYS A 86 -4.77 11.28 -1.98
CA LYS A 86 -3.47 11.85 -2.37
C LYS A 86 -2.37 11.47 -1.38
N THR A 87 -2.71 11.37 -0.09
CA THR A 87 -1.79 11.08 1.00
C THR A 87 -1.44 9.60 1.12
N ALA A 88 -2.41 8.70 0.86
CA ALA A 88 -2.26 7.25 0.95
C ALA A 88 -2.29 6.61 -0.45
N GLY A 89 -1.12 6.29 -0.97
CA GLY A 89 -0.98 5.63 -2.27
C GLY A 89 -1.08 4.11 -2.15
N LEU A 90 -1.95 3.49 -2.95
CA LEU A 90 -2.18 2.05 -2.98
C LEU A 90 -1.62 1.43 -4.27
N VAL A 91 -0.79 0.40 -4.13
CA VAL A 91 -0.32 -0.45 -5.23
C VAL A 91 -1.02 -1.80 -5.14
N PHE A 92 -1.77 -2.16 -6.18
CA PHE A 92 -2.55 -3.39 -6.25
C PHE A 92 -1.67 -4.62 -6.45
N GLN A 93 -2.19 -5.77 -6.02
CA GLN A 93 -1.55 -7.07 -6.20
C GLN A 93 -1.31 -7.39 -7.69
N ASN A 94 -2.27 -7.12 -8.57
CA ASN A 94 -2.11 -7.28 -10.00
C ASN A 94 -1.92 -5.90 -10.66
N PRO A 95 -0.76 -5.62 -11.30
CA PRO A 95 -0.52 -4.34 -11.94
C PRO A 95 -1.46 -4.07 -13.13
N ASP A 96 -2.03 -5.10 -13.76
CA ASP A 96 -2.98 -4.93 -14.86
C ASP A 96 -4.33 -4.32 -14.39
N ASP A 97 -4.63 -4.40 -13.10
CA ASP A 97 -5.81 -3.74 -12.51
C ASP A 97 -5.55 -2.25 -12.21
N GLN A 98 -4.30 -1.79 -12.34
CA GLN A 98 -3.89 -0.43 -12.02
C GLN A 98 -3.44 0.36 -13.26
N ILE A 99 -2.77 -0.29 -14.22
CA ILE A 99 -2.24 0.34 -15.45
C ILE A 99 -3.32 0.30 -16.52
N PHE A 100 -3.77 1.46 -17.01
CA PHE A 100 -4.87 1.54 -17.97
C PHE A 100 -4.66 2.55 -19.10
N MET A 101 -3.60 3.39 -19.03
CA MET A 101 -3.28 4.33 -20.08
C MET A 101 -2.42 3.68 -21.17
N PRO A 102 -2.43 4.23 -22.42
CA PRO A 102 -1.71 3.63 -23.53
C PRO A 102 -0.19 3.53 -23.31
N THR A 103 0.44 4.61 -22.84
CA THR A 103 1.90 4.66 -22.61
C THR A 103 2.23 4.77 -21.13
N VAL A 104 3.45 4.39 -20.78
CA VAL A 104 3.96 4.47 -19.40
C VAL A 104 3.89 5.91 -18.86
N GLU A 105 4.34 6.90 -19.66
CA GLU A 105 4.32 8.31 -19.22
C GLU A 105 2.91 8.85 -19.05
N ASP A 106 1.95 8.42 -19.89
CA ASP A 106 0.55 8.82 -19.76
C ASP A 106 -0.03 8.23 -18.46
N ASP A 107 0.28 6.97 -18.17
CA ASP A 107 -0.21 6.29 -16.98
C ASP A 107 0.35 6.94 -15.69
N VAL A 108 1.65 7.16 -15.64
CA VAL A 108 2.30 7.80 -14.48
C VAL A 108 1.83 9.27 -14.33
N SER A 109 1.55 9.98 -15.42
CA SER A 109 1.05 11.37 -15.35
C SER A 109 -0.44 11.48 -15.01
N PHE A 110 -1.18 10.39 -15.04
CA PHE A 110 -2.63 10.39 -14.80
C PHE A 110 -3.00 10.93 -13.41
N GLY A 111 -2.31 10.47 -12.36
CA GLY A 111 -2.52 10.94 -10.99
C GLY A 111 -2.41 12.47 -10.88
N PRO A 112 -1.26 13.07 -11.16
CA PRO A 112 -1.09 14.52 -11.14
C PRO A 112 -2.15 15.28 -11.96
N ARG A 113 -2.39 14.85 -13.20
CA ARG A 113 -3.40 15.48 -14.08
C ARG A 113 -4.81 15.44 -13.47
N ASN A 114 -5.19 14.34 -12.85
CA ASN A 114 -6.50 14.19 -12.18
C ASN A 114 -6.65 15.11 -10.96
N TYR A 115 -5.54 15.49 -10.33
CA TYR A 115 -5.50 16.50 -9.27
C TYR A 115 -5.38 17.94 -9.78
N GLY A 116 -5.42 18.15 -11.10
CA GLY A 116 -5.37 19.47 -11.72
C GLY A 116 -3.94 20.00 -11.91
N GLU A 117 -2.95 19.14 -11.72
CA GLU A 117 -1.55 19.45 -11.98
C GLU A 117 -1.23 19.16 -13.45
N GLY A 118 -0.43 19.99 -14.09
CA GLY A 118 -0.11 19.81 -15.51
C GLY A 118 1.10 20.65 -15.93
N GLY A 119 1.34 20.67 -17.24
CA GLY A 119 2.44 21.44 -17.82
C GLY A 119 3.81 20.79 -17.67
N GLU A 120 4.85 21.61 -17.83
CA GLU A 120 6.25 21.17 -17.86
C GLU A 120 6.71 20.58 -16.51
N GLU A 121 6.28 21.18 -15.40
CA GLU A 121 6.63 20.72 -14.04
C GLU A 121 6.15 19.27 -13.78
N THR A 122 4.92 18.94 -14.17
CA THR A 122 4.41 17.57 -14.07
C THR A 122 5.19 16.60 -14.93
N GLY A 123 5.52 16.99 -16.16
CA GLY A 123 6.34 16.19 -17.07
C GLY A 123 7.73 15.92 -16.50
N GLU A 124 8.37 16.91 -15.90
CA GLU A 124 9.66 16.78 -15.25
C GLU A 124 9.60 15.83 -14.03
N ARG A 125 8.56 15.93 -13.22
CA ARG A 125 8.34 15.04 -12.06
C ARG A 125 8.12 13.59 -12.51
N VAL A 126 7.32 13.36 -13.54
CA VAL A 126 7.13 12.03 -14.15
C VAL A 126 8.47 11.46 -14.63
N ARG A 127 9.26 12.25 -15.38
CA ARG A 127 10.57 11.83 -15.86
C ARG A 127 11.49 11.44 -14.70
N LYS A 128 11.62 12.29 -13.67
CA LYS A 128 12.45 12.02 -12.48
C LYS A 128 12.01 10.75 -11.76
N THR A 129 10.70 10.53 -11.61
CA THR A 129 10.16 9.32 -10.97
C THR A 129 10.53 8.07 -11.75
N LEU A 130 10.35 8.08 -13.08
CA LEU A 130 10.72 6.96 -13.93
C LEU A 130 12.23 6.68 -13.92
N GLU A 131 13.06 7.71 -13.93
CA GLU A 131 14.52 7.59 -13.82
C GLU A 131 14.96 7.02 -12.47
N ALA A 132 14.39 7.51 -11.36
CA ALA A 132 14.68 7.01 -10.02
C ALA A 132 14.36 5.52 -9.86
N LEU A 133 13.34 5.04 -10.56
CA LEU A 133 12.98 3.60 -10.62
C LEU A 133 13.77 2.83 -11.68
N GLY A 134 14.66 3.50 -12.44
CA GLY A 134 15.47 2.91 -13.51
C GLY A 134 14.65 2.41 -14.70
N ILE A 135 13.49 3.00 -14.96
CA ILE A 135 12.56 2.70 -16.09
C ILE A 135 12.33 3.90 -17.01
N GLY A 136 13.18 4.91 -16.98
CA GLY A 136 13.06 6.10 -17.84
C GLY A 136 13.00 5.77 -19.33
N ASN A 137 13.70 4.71 -19.76
CA ASN A 137 13.68 4.20 -21.14
C ASN A 137 12.31 3.61 -21.57
N LEU A 138 11.42 3.36 -20.62
CA LEU A 138 10.09 2.80 -20.89
C LEU A 138 9.01 3.89 -21.10
N ALA A 139 9.31 5.18 -20.86
CA ALA A 139 8.33 6.26 -20.84
C ALA A 139 7.36 6.25 -22.04
N LYS A 140 7.86 6.07 -23.24
CA LYS A 140 7.08 6.03 -24.49
C LYS A 140 6.57 4.63 -24.86
N ARG A 141 6.88 3.60 -24.08
CA ARG A 141 6.49 2.24 -24.38
C ARG A 141 5.02 2.01 -24.08
N LEU A 142 4.38 1.19 -24.91
CA LEU A 142 2.99 0.80 -24.68
C LEU A 142 2.89 -0.14 -23.47
N ALA A 143 1.94 0.12 -22.59
CA ALA A 143 1.78 -0.59 -21.32
C ALA A 143 1.59 -2.12 -21.50
N HIS A 144 0.92 -2.55 -22.56
CA HIS A 144 0.69 -3.96 -22.85
C HIS A 144 1.93 -4.71 -23.38
N HIS A 145 3.02 -4.01 -23.74
CA HIS A 145 4.28 -4.60 -24.16
C HIS A 145 5.29 -4.76 -23.00
N LEU A 146 4.88 -4.44 -21.77
CA LEU A 146 5.74 -4.54 -20.61
C LEU A 146 5.75 -5.95 -20.02
N SER A 147 6.92 -6.39 -19.54
CA SER A 147 7.00 -7.57 -18.68
C SER A 147 6.31 -7.35 -17.33
N GLY A 148 5.99 -8.43 -16.60
CA GLY A 148 5.36 -8.34 -15.29
C GLY A 148 6.15 -7.47 -14.29
N GLY A 149 7.48 -7.58 -14.29
CA GLY A 149 8.36 -6.77 -13.45
C GLY A 149 8.36 -5.28 -13.85
N GLU A 150 8.36 -4.98 -15.16
CA GLU A 150 8.24 -3.60 -15.66
C GLU A 150 6.89 -3.00 -15.29
N LYS A 151 5.78 -3.73 -15.47
CA LYS A 151 4.43 -3.30 -15.07
C LYS A 151 4.38 -2.97 -13.57
N ARG A 152 5.01 -3.77 -12.72
CA ARG A 152 5.06 -3.54 -11.27
C ARG A 152 5.77 -2.23 -10.93
N LEU A 153 6.89 -1.93 -11.60
CA LEU A 153 7.61 -0.67 -11.42
C LEU A 153 6.80 0.52 -11.96
N VAL A 154 6.07 0.36 -13.07
CA VAL A 154 5.18 1.40 -13.60
C VAL A 154 4.02 1.68 -12.66
N ALA A 155 3.36 0.64 -12.13
CA ALA A 155 2.30 0.80 -11.12
C ALA A 155 2.81 1.54 -9.87
N LEU A 156 4.01 1.21 -9.40
CA LEU A 156 4.66 1.93 -8.29
C LEU A 156 4.99 3.38 -8.67
N ALA A 157 5.47 3.63 -9.90
CA ALA A 157 5.76 4.98 -10.40
C ALA A 157 4.52 5.87 -10.40
N GLY A 158 3.36 5.34 -10.84
CA GLY A 158 2.07 6.05 -10.85
C GLY A 158 1.61 6.51 -9.46
N ILE A 159 2.07 5.81 -8.43
CA ILE A 159 1.81 6.20 -7.03
C ILE A 159 2.89 7.16 -6.51
N LEU A 160 4.17 6.85 -6.74
CA LEU A 160 5.28 7.66 -6.20
C LEU A 160 5.34 9.07 -6.79
N VAL A 161 4.90 9.28 -8.03
CA VAL A 161 4.82 10.60 -8.66
C VAL A 161 3.91 11.57 -7.89
N MET A 162 2.98 11.05 -7.08
CA MET A 162 2.09 11.82 -6.22
C MET A 162 2.71 12.17 -4.87
N GLU A 163 3.92 11.68 -4.58
CA GLU A 163 4.66 11.89 -3.32
C GLU A 163 3.82 11.57 -2.06
N PRO A 164 3.20 10.38 -2.00
CA PRO A 164 2.34 10.04 -0.87
C PRO A 164 3.14 9.92 0.42
N ALA A 165 2.53 10.28 1.55
CA ALA A 165 3.12 10.09 2.88
C ALA A 165 3.05 8.63 3.35
N LEU A 166 2.07 7.87 2.85
CA LEU A 166 1.82 6.47 3.16
C LEU A 166 1.75 5.64 1.88
N LEU A 167 2.55 4.58 1.80
CA LEU A 167 2.48 3.56 0.75
C LEU A 167 1.80 2.30 1.29
N LEU A 168 0.79 1.85 0.59
CA LEU A 168 0.05 0.64 0.84
C LEU A 168 0.35 -0.33 -0.31
N LEU A 169 1.02 -1.44 -0.01
CA LEU A 169 1.50 -2.38 -1.02
C LEU A 169 0.84 -3.74 -0.81
N ASP A 170 0.08 -4.21 -1.80
CA ASP A 170 -0.57 -5.52 -1.75
C ASP A 170 0.26 -6.53 -2.55
N GLU A 171 0.86 -7.51 -1.85
CA GLU A 171 1.72 -8.58 -2.38
C GLU A 171 2.71 -8.07 -3.46
N PRO A 172 3.56 -7.06 -3.14
CA PRO A 172 4.33 -6.34 -4.17
C PRO A 172 5.32 -7.22 -4.95
N LEU A 173 5.78 -8.33 -4.37
CA LEU A 173 6.75 -9.24 -5.00
C LEU A 173 6.13 -10.52 -5.59
N ALA A 174 4.80 -10.68 -5.54
CA ALA A 174 4.14 -11.85 -6.07
C ALA A 174 4.35 -11.98 -7.59
N PHE A 175 4.54 -13.23 -8.06
CA PHE A 175 4.69 -13.60 -9.48
C PHE A 175 5.89 -12.96 -10.21
N LEU A 176 6.85 -12.40 -9.49
CA LEU A 176 8.08 -11.87 -10.07
C LEU A 176 9.16 -12.96 -10.15
N ASP A 177 9.92 -12.95 -11.24
CA ASP A 177 11.17 -13.71 -11.31
C ASP A 177 12.22 -13.16 -10.33
N THR A 178 13.30 -13.89 -10.13
CA THR A 178 14.35 -13.55 -9.17
C THR A 178 15.00 -12.19 -9.43
N ALA A 179 15.17 -11.81 -10.71
CA ALA A 179 15.83 -10.56 -11.07
C ALA A 179 14.91 -9.37 -10.82
N ALA A 180 13.65 -9.45 -11.25
CA ALA A 180 12.62 -8.43 -11.00
C ALA A 180 12.35 -8.26 -9.50
N ARG A 181 12.29 -9.39 -8.74
CA ARG A 181 12.15 -9.38 -7.29
C ARG A 181 13.28 -8.62 -6.60
N ARG A 182 14.54 -8.91 -6.94
CA ARG A 182 15.71 -8.19 -6.38
C ARG A 182 15.67 -6.70 -6.69
N ARG A 183 15.32 -6.35 -7.94
CA ARG A 183 15.23 -4.94 -8.36
C ARG A 183 14.16 -4.19 -7.57
N LEU A 184 12.94 -4.74 -7.47
CA LEU A 184 11.85 -4.09 -6.75
C LEU A 184 12.15 -4.00 -5.24
N LEU A 185 12.76 -5.04 -4.67
CA LEU A 185 13.18 -5.03 -3.27
C LEU A 185 14.20 -3.91 -2.99
N ALA A 186 15.18 -3.72 -3.87
CA ALA A 186 16.16 -2.64 -3.76
C ALA A 186 15.49 -1.26 -3.83
N VAL A 187 14.53 -1.09 -4.76
CA VAL A 187 13.73 0.14 -4.85
C VAL A 187 12.98 0.41 -3.56
N LEU A 188 12.19 -0.56 -3.06
CA LEU A 188 11.39 -0.41 -1.85
C LEU A 188 12.27 -0.14 -0.61
N SER A 189 13.45 -0.76 -0.54
CA SER A 189 14.40 -0.53 0.56
C SER A 189 14.91 0.92 0.60
N GLY A 190 15.08 1.56 -0.56
CA GLY A 190 15.57 2.94 -0.70
C GLY A 190 14.51 4.02 -0.44
N LEU A 191 13.23 3.68 -0.40
CA LEU A 191 12.16 4.65 -0.17
C LEU A 191 12.13 5.08 1.31
N SER A 192 11.73 6.33 1.57
CA SER A 192 11.63 6.89 2.93
C SER A 192 10.21 6.95 3.50
N GLN A 193 9.21 6.68 2.67
CA GLN A 193 7.80 6.75 3.04
C GLN A 193 7.44 5.71 4.11
N THR A 194 6.42 6.01 4.90
CA THR A 194 5.74 5.02 5.73
C THR A 194 5.14 3.94 4.82
N MET A 195 5.26 2.67 5.19
CA MET A 195 4.76 1.57 4.36
C MET A 195 3.94 0.58 5.18
N ILE A 196 2.81 0.13 4.62
CA ILE A 196 2.16 -1.11 5.02
C ILE A 196 2.26 -2.07 3.84
N ILE A 197 2.88 -3.21 4.07
CA ILE A 197 3.13 -4.24 3.06
C ILE A 197 2.33 -5.48 3.42
N ALA A 198 1.22 -5.69 2.72
CA ALA A 198 0.47 -6.94 2.84
C ALA A 198 1.25 -8.04 2.10
N THR A 199 1.59 -9.10 2.82
CA THR A 199 2.33 -10.23 2.26
C THR A 199 2.17 -11.49 3.09
N HIS A 200 2.36 -12.65 2.45
CA HIS A 200 2.54 -13.94 3.11
C HIS A 200 4.02 -14.38 3.14
N ASP A 201 4.91 -13.57 2.56
CA ASP A 201 6.35 -13.82 2.46
C ASP A 201 7.08 -13.31 3.71
N ALA A 202 7.48 -14.25 4.58
CA ALA A 202 8.18 -13.94 5.82
C ALA A 202 9.55 -13.29 5.58
N ASP A 203 10.26 -13.66 4.49
CA ASP A 203 11.57 -13.10 4.17
C ASP A 203 11.45 -11.65 3.72
N LEU A 204 10.41 -11.34 2.92
CA LEU A 204 10.09 -9.95 2.58
C LEU A 204 9.77 -9.13 3.82
N ALA A 205 8.93 -9.68 4.72
CA ALA A 205 8.56 -9.01 5.97
C ALA A 205 9.79 -8.69 6.83
N ARG A 206 10.69 -9.65 7.04
CA ARG A 206 11.94 -9.45 7.81
C ARG A 206 12.91 -8.48 7.12
N THR A 207 12.96 -8.47 5.78
CA THR A 207 13.88 -7.62 5.02
C THR A 207 13.47 -6.17 5.04
N LEU A 208 12.17 -5.86 4.88
CA LEU A 208 11.68 -4.49 4.72
C LEU A 208 11.05 -3.89 5.97
N CYS A 209 10.50 -4.72 6.87
CA CYS A 209 9.68 -4.26 7.98
C CYS A 209 10.34 -4.54 9.34
N ARG A 210 10.01 -3.70 10.33
CA ARG A 210 10.42 -3.92 11.73
C ARG A 210 9.28 -4.37 12.61
N ARG A 211 8.05 -4.12 12.19
CA ARG A 211 6.81 -4.49 12.89
C ARG A 211 5.96 -5.37 11.98
N CYS A 212 5.27 -6.29 12.57
CA CYS A 212 4.31 -7.16 11.91
C CYS A 212 2.96 -7.07 12.63
N ILE A 213 1.91 -6.82 11.85
CA ILE A 213 0.51 -6.97 12.27
C ILE A 213 0.00 -8.24 11.59
N LEU A 214 -0.44 -9.20 12.39
CA LEU A 214 -1.01 -10.44 11.90
C LEU A 214 -2.52 -10.38 11.94
N LEU A 215 -3.15 -10.61 10.80
CA LEU A 215 -4.61 -10.72 10.66
C LEU A 215 -5.04 -12.18 10.55
N GLN A 216 -6.12 -12.50 11.25
CA GLN A 216 -6.85 -13.77 11.10
C GLN A 216 -8.35 -13.48 11.21
N GLU A 217 -9.12 -13.96 10.25
CA GLU A 217 -10.60 -13.80 10.23
C GLU A 217 -11.05 -12.35 10.47
N GLY A 218 -10.36 -11.39 9.84
CA GLY A 218 -10.67 -9.97 9.94
C GLY A 218 -10.29 -9.31 11.27
N ARG A 219 -9.52 -9.96 12.15
CA ARG A 219 -9.08 -9.42 13.45
C ARG A 219 -7.56 -9.40 13.56
N ILE A 220 -7.03 -8.45 14.31
CA ILE A 220 -5.60 -8.46 14.69
C ILE A 220 -5.41 -9.54 15.76
N ARG A 221 -4.53 -10.50 15.49
CA ARG A 221 -4.14 -11.57 16.42
C ARG A 221 -2.81 -11.30 17.09
N ALA A 222 -1.90 -10.64 16.38
CA ALA A 222 -0.62 -10.22 16.92
C ALA A 222 -0.21 -8.89 16.32
N ASP A 223 0.50 -8.09 17.10
CA ASP A 223 1.07 -6.81 16.69
C ASP A 223 2.36 -6.60 17.49
N GLY A 224 3.50 -6.53 16.82
CA GLY A 224 4.80 -6.42 17.49
C GLY A 224 5.98 -6.48 16.54
N PRO A 225 7.22 -6.59 17.08
CA PRO A 225 8.42 -6.76 16.28
C PRO A 225 8.31 -7.97 15.35
N VAL A 226 8.70 -7.81 14.07
CA VAL A 226 8.54 -8.83 13.03
C VAL A 226 9.15 -10.17 13.44
N ASP A 227 10.35 -10.17 14.03
CA ASP A 227 11.04 -11.39 14.44
C ASP A 227 10.32 -12.11 15.60
N GLN A 228 9.65 -11.36 16.48
CA GLN A 228 8.87 -11.96 17.59
C GLN A 228 7.56 -12.57 17.09
N VAL A 229 6.84 -11.86 16.22
CA VAL A 229 5.58 -12.35 15.64
C VAL A 229 5.83 -13.59 14.78
N LEU A 230 6.96 -13.63 14.04
CA LEU A 230 7.32 -14.71 13.13
C LEU A 230 8.27 -15.76 13.76
N ALA A 231 8.48 -15.76 15.09
CA ALA A 231 9.36 -16.71 15.76
C ALA A 231 8.74 -18.10 15.98
N ASP A 232 7.42 -18.17 16.15
CA ASP A 232 6.72 -19.39 16.54
C ASP A 232 6.11 -20.07 15.29
N GLY A 233 6.83 -21.04 14.73
CA GLY A 233 6.41 -21.79 13.54
C GLY A 233 5.08 -22.54 13.75
N ALA A 234 4.80 -23.07 14.93
CA ALA A 234 3.55 -23.77 15.22
C ALA A 234 2.35 -22.81 15.17
N ARG A 235 2.53 -21.59 15.68
CA ARG A 235 1.50 -20.54 15.56
C ARG A 235 1.34 -20.04 14.14
N LEU A 236 2.42 -19.96 13.37
CA LEU A 236 2.34 -19.55 11.96
C LEU A 236 1.52 -20.55 11.15
N GLU A 237 1.70 -21.86 11.36
CA GLU A 237 0.87 -22.90 10.75
C GLU A 237 -0.62 -22.80 11.18
N GLU A 238 -0.90 -22.54 12.46
CA GLU A 238 -2.26 -22.29 12.97
C GLU A 238 -2.90 -21.07 12.27
N TRP A 239 -2.09 -20.05 11.94
CA TRP A 239 -2.53 -18.82 11.30
C TRP A 239 -2.51 -18.89 9.77
N GLY A 240 -2.13 -20.06 9.21
CA GLY A 240 -2.12 -20.33 7.77
C GLY A 240 -0.98 -19.63 7.00
N LEU A 241 0.18 -19.47 7.67
CA LEU A 241 1.43 -18.92 7.14
C LEU A 241 2.52 -19.98 7.02
#